data_fc908bff87f1315abff561865cb5569a
#
_entry.id   fc908bff87f1315abff561865cb5569a
#
_cell.length_a   1.000
_cell.length_b   1.000
_cell.length_c   1.000
_cell.angle_alpha   90.00
_cell.angle_beta   90.00
_cell.angle_gamma   90.00
#
_symmetry.space_group_name_H-M   'P 1'
#
loop_
_entity.id
_entity.type
_entity.pdbx_description
1 polymer ?
#
loop_
_entity_poly.entity_id
_entity_poly.type
_entity_poly.pdbx_seq_one_letter_code
_entity_poly.pdbx_strand_id
1 'polypeptide(L)'
;MYDQVADLPVTVESCAFERLERATSSGFDRATTVIHLSGGGETGSGEDVTYTAEAHDALQDSDALPGEDSPLAGEYTVDSFSTALDEADLWPEPPDEERFRHYRRWGFESAALDLALKQADTDLGTALGRQYDPVNFVVSTRLSDPDDDAPPTADRLAMLCERYGDLAFKLDPTPSWNDALVDDLADYDVRVLDLKGLYEGTDVDVEADPEFYRRVVAGLPDALVEDPDLTEATRPIFDGQEARVTWDVPIT
;
A
#
# COMPACT_ATOMS: atom_id res chain seq x y z
N MET A 1 3.06 19.74 6.17
CA MET A 1 3.12 19.24 4.78
C MET A 1 1.83 19.58 4.03
N TYR A 2 0.67 19.12 4.51
CA TYR A 2 -0.61 19.36 3.83
C TYR A 2 -0.85 20.86 3.54
N ASP A 3 -0.68 21.72 4.53
CA ASP A 3 -0.87 23.19 4.41
C ASP A 3 -0.03 23.83 3.28
N GLN A 4 1.01 23.15 2.80
CA GLN A 4 1.87 23.67 1.71
C GLN A 4 1.30 23.39 0.33
N VAL A 5 0.38 22.41 0.22
CA VAL A 5 -0.26 22.00 -1.05
C VAL A 5 -1.77 22.23 -1.06
N ALA A 6 -2.39 22.42 0.11
CA ALA A 6 -3.83 22.56 0.27
C ALA A 6 -4.44 23.66 -0.61
N ASP A 7 -3.75 24.79 -0.72
CA ASP A 7 -4.19 25.97 -1.47
C ASP A 7 -3.75 25.96 -2.95
N LEU A 8 -3.08 24.89 -3.44
CA LEU A 8 -2.74 24.80 -4.86
C LEU A 8 -4.02 24.78 -5.71
N PRO A 9 -4.15 25.68 -6.69
CA PRO A 9 -5.31 25.70 -7.56
C PRO A 9 -5.29 24.49 -8.50
N VAL A 10 -6.48 23.94 -8.78
CA VAL A 10 -6.68 22.86 -9.74
C VAL A 10 -7.96 23.09 -10.53
N THR A 11 -7.86 23.01 -11.84
CA THR A 11 -9.01 23.04 -12.75
C THR A 11 -9.23 21.65 -13.30
N VAL A 12 -10.40 21.08 -13.05
CA VAL A 12 -10.82 19.76 -13.58
C VAL A 12 -11.85 20.01 -14.68
N GLU A 13 -11.59 19.53 -15.87
CA GLU A 13 -12.48 19.63 -17.05
C GLU A 13 -13.12 18.28 -17.35
N SER A 14 -12.44 17.18 -17.08
CA SER A 14 -12.96 15.83 -17.31
C SER A 14 -12.33 14.81 -16.36
N CYS A 15 -13.03 13.66 -16.22
CA CYS A 15 -12.59 12.50 -15.48
C CYS A 15 -12.64 11.27 -16.39
N ALA A 16 -11.64 10.38 -16.26
CA ALA A 16 -11.61 9.10 -16.97
C ALA A 16 -10.99 8.01 -16.08
N PHE A 17 -11.31 6.76 -16.38
CA PHE A 17 -10.85 5.60 -15.64
C PHE A 17 -10.12 4.63 -16.56
N GLU A 18 -9.03 4.05 -16.06
CA GLU A 18 -8.30 2.96 -16.69
C GLU A 18 -8.20 1.80 -15.71
N ARG A 19 -8.87 0.68 -16.03
CA ARG A 19 -8.80 -0.53 -15.21
C ARG A 19 -7.54 -1.33 -15.56
N LEU A 20 -6.77 -1.65 -14.54
CA LEU A 20 -5.61 -2.54 -14.64
C LEU A 20 -5.92 -3.84 -13.91
N GLU A 21 -5.37 -4.95 -14.42
CA GLU A 21 -5.55 -6.26 -13.81
C GLU A 21 -4.31 -7.12 -14.00
N ARG A 22 -3.97 -7.88 -12.98
CA ARG A 22 -2.85 -8.82 -13.02
C ARG A 22 -3.09 -10.01 -12.12
N ALA A 23 -2.92 -11.23 -12.67
CA ALA A 23 -2.84 -12.44 -11.86
C ALA A 23 -1.62 -12.37 -10.93
N THR A 24 -1.83 -12.61 -9.64
CA THR A 24 -0.79 -12.60 -8.63
C THR A 24 -0.28 -14.02 -8.36
N SER A 25 0.94 -14.13 -7.80
CA SER A 25 1.48 -15.41 -7.34
C SER A 25 0.76 -15.97 -6.10
N SER A 26 -0.10 -15.17 -5.48
CA SER A 26 -0.91 -15.56 -4.31
C SER A 26 -2.26 -16.17 -4.70
N GLY A 27 -2.51 -16.40 -6.01
CA GLY A 27 -3.68 -17.10 -6.51
C GLY A 27 -4.95 -16.26 -6.68
N PHE A 28 -4.86 -14.94 -6.55
CA PHE A 28 -5.96 -14.01 -6.83
C PHE A 28 -5.58 -13.01 -7.93
N ASP A 29 -6.58 -12.50 -8.63
CA ASP A 29 -6.40 -11.43 -9.61
C ASP A 29 -6.46 -10.07 -8.90
N ARG A 30 -5.35 -9.33 -8.98
CA ARG A 30 -5.29 -7.96 -8.45
C ARG A 30 -5.82 -7.01 -9.51
N ALA A 31 -6.95 -6.38 -9.23
CA ALA A 31 -7.49 -5.28 -10.01
C ALA A 31 -7.22 -3.94 -9.32
N THR A 32 -6.99 -2.89 -10.10
CA THR A 32 -6.92 -1.50 -9.67
C THR A 32 -7.54 -0.60 -10.73
N THR A 33 -7.90 0.63 -10.36
CA THR A 33 -8.37 1.65 -11.31
C THR A 33 -7.50 2.88 -11.23
N VAL A 34 -6.84 3.23 -12.34
CA VAL A 34 -6.20 4.54 -12.47
C VAL A 34 -7.27 5.58 -12.79
N ILE A 35 -7.32 6.63 -11.97
CA ILE A 35 -8.21 7.76 -12.11
C ILE A 35 -7.42 8.87 -12.81
N HIS A 36 -7.92 9.35 -13.93
CA HIS A 36 -7.36 10.46 -14.69
C HIS A 36 -8.26 11.69 -14.56
N LEU A 37 -7.74 12.78 -14.03
CA LEU A 37 -8.38 14.09 -14.02
C LEU A 37 -7.64 14.98 -15.02
N SER A 38 -8.35 15.55 -15.98
CA SER A 38 -7.76 16.41 -17.01
C SER A 38 -8.31 17.83 -16.93
N GLY A 39 -7.46 18.83 -17.18
CA GLY A 39 -7.83 20.22 -17.21
C GLY A 39 -6.63 21.12 -17.53
N GLY A 40 -6.85 22.25 -18.20
CA GLY A 40 -5.81 23.19 -18.57
C GLY A 40 -4.72 22.63 -19.50
N GLY A 41 -5.03 21.54 -20.23
CA GLY A 41 -4.09 20.84 -21.10
C GLY A 41 -3.19 19.80 -20.40
N GLU A 42 -3.35 19.61 -19.10
CA GLU A 42 -2.61 18.64 -18.27
C GLU A 42 -3.52 17.49 -17.83
N THR A 43 -2.92 16.37 -17.43
CA THR A 43 -3.63 15.24 -16.84
C THR A 43 -2.92 14.77 -15.59
N GLY A 44 -3.62 14.76 -14.46
CA GLY A 44 -3.20 14.17 -13.20
C GLY A 44 -3.73 12.75 -13.07
N SER A 45 -2.98 11.88 -12.39
CA SER A 45 -3.32 10.47 -12.21
C SER A 45 -3.18 10.04 -10.77
N GLY A 46 -4.12 9.23 -10.29
CA GLY A 46 -4.10 8.56 -9.00
C GLY A 46 -4.69 7.17 -9.13
N GLU A 47 -4.38 6.28 -8.20
CA GLU A 47 -4.79 4.87 -8.30
C GLU A 47 -5.69 4.47 -7.12
N ASP A 48 -6.89 3.98 -7.43
CA ASP A 48 -7.75 3.28 -6.47
C ASP A 48 -7.22 1.85 -6.33
N VAL A 49 -6.79 1.51 -5.13
CA VAL A 49 -6.17 0.22 -4.80
C VAL A 49 -7.10 -0.67 -3.98
N THR A 50 -8.39 -0.47 -4.04
CA THR A 50 -9.41 -1.35 -3.44
C THR A 50 -9.11 -2.82 -3.76
N TYR A 51 -9.34 -3.72 -2.80
CA TYR A 51 -8.98 -5.13 -3.00
C TYR A 51 -10.00 -5.93 -3.81
N THR A 52 -11.27 -5.51 -3.83
CA THR A 52 -12.37 -6.21 -4.51
C THR A 52 -12.40 -5.85 -6.00
N ALA A 53 -12.17 -6.82 -6.88
CA ALA A 53 -12.15 -6.61 -8.34
C ALA A 53 -13.49 -6.10 -8.86
N GLU A 54 -14.60 -6.61 -8.33
CA GLU A 54 -15.97 -6.22 -8.69
C GLU A 54 -16.24 -4.74 -8.41
N ALA A 55 -15.61 -4.16 -7.38
CA ALA A 55 -15.74 -2.74 -7.09
C ALA A 55 -15.10 -1.85 -8.17
N HIS A 56 -14.05 -2.34 -8.83
CA HIS A 56 -13.44 -1.67 -9.98
C HIS A 56 -14.31 -1.82 -11.23
N ASP A 57 -14.93 -2.99 -11.44
CA ASP A 57 -15.86 -3.22 -12.54
C ASP A 57 -17.08 -2.29 -12.41
N ALA A 58 -17.67 -2.20 -11.23
CA ALA A 58 -18.81 -1.31 -10.96
C ALA A 58 -18.45 0.18 -11.18
N LEU A 59 -17.22 0.59 -10.86
CA LEU A 59 -16.76 1.95 -11.12
C LEU A 59 -16.61 2.22 -12.63
N GLN A 60 -16.06 1.26 -13.39
CA GLN A 60 -15.91 1.35 -14.85
C GLN A 60 -17.26 1.42 -15.58
N ASP A 61 -18.24 0.65 -15.11
CA ASP A 61 -19.60 0.58 -15.69
C ASP A 61 -20.46 1.79 -15.30
N SER A 62 -19.99 2.64 -14.39
CA SER A 62 -20.70 3.84 -13.94
C SER A 62 -20.48 5.01 -14.88
N ASP A 63 -21.56 5.54 -15.43
CA ASP A 63 -21.55 6.78 -16.22
C ASP A 63 -21.62 8.05 -15.33
N ALA A 64 -21.63 7.91 -14.00
CA ALA A 64 -21.89 9.02 -13.10
C ALA A 64 -20.72 9.99 -12.92
N LEU A 65 -19.47 9.51 -13.07
CA LEU A 65 -18.27 10.30 -12.81
C LEU A 65 -17.45 10.63 -14.06
N PRO A 66 -17.32 9.76 -15.08
CA PRO A 66 -16.45 10.01 -16.22
C PRO A 66 -17.05 11.00 -17.24
N GLY A 67 -16.17 11.63 -18.03
CA GLY A 67 -16.51 12.53 -19.12
C GLY A 67 -16.32 14.02 -18.80
N GLU A 68 -16.68 14.85 -19.77
CA GLU A 68 -16.63 16.32 -19.67
C GLU A 68 -17.78 16.88 -18.82
N ASP A 69 -18.88 16.15 -18.69
CA ASP A 69 -20.02 16.47 -17.83
C ASP A 69 -19.85 15.87 -16.40
N SER A 70 -18.63 15.50 -16.02
CA SER A 70 -18.34 14.97 -14.68
C SER A 70 -18.81 15.93 -13.58
N PRO A 71 -19.47 15.43 -12.51
CA PRO A 71 -19.80 16.25 -11.36
C PRO A 71 -18.56 16.78 -10.62
N LEU A 72 -17.37 16.25 -10.94
CA LEU A 72 -16.09 16.72 -10.45
C LEU A 72 -15.46 17.83 -11.31
N ALA A 73 -16.08 18.20 -12.44
CA ALA A 73 -15.60 19.32 -13.24
C ALA A 73 -15.81 20.66 -12.53
N GLY A 74 -14.76 21.48 -12.47
CA GLY A 74 -14.81 22.76 -11.78
C GLY A 74 -13.42 23.35 -11.49
N GLU A 75 -13.43 24.49 -10.81
CA GLU A 75 -12.24 25.17 -10.32
C GLU A 75 -12.17 25.00 -8.80
N TYR A 76 -11.05 24.47 -8.32
CA TYR A 76 -10.83 24.12 -6.92
C TYR A 76 -9.45 24.57 -6.43
N THR A 77 -9.23 24.43 -5.15
CA THR A 77 -7.91 24.11 -4.56
C THR A 77 -7.86 22.62 -4.26
N VAL A 78 -6.68 22.06 -3.97
CA VAL A 78 -6.55 20.65 -3.55
C VAL A 78 -7.45 20.35 -2.34
N ASP A 79 -7.53 21.27 -1.35
CA ASP A 79 -8.40 21.14 -0.17
C ASP A 79 -9.89 21.17 -0.53
N SER A 80 -10.30 22.13 -1.36
CA SER A 80 -11.71 22.23 -1.73
C SER A 80 -12.16 21.12 -2.68
N PHE A 81 -11.26 20.53 -3.48
CA PHE A 81 -11.55 19.33 -4.26
C PHE A 81 -11.78 18.11 -3.35
N SER A 82 -10.91 17.93 -2.34
CA SER A 82 -11.12 16.90 -1.33
C SER A 82 -12.49 17.04 -0.64
N THR A 83 -12.89 18.27 -0.31
CA THR A 83 -14.23 18.55 0.25
C THR A 83 -15.36 18.24 -0.75
N ALA A 84 -15.17 18.53 -2.04
CA ALA A 84 -16.17 18.23 -3.07
C ALA A 84 -16.41 16.73 -3.27
N LEU A 85 -15.42 15.89 -2.97
CA LEU A 85 -15.58 14.42 -2.98
C LEU A 85 -16.60 13.92 -1.93
N ASP A 86 -16.89 14.68 -0.88
CA ASP A 86 -17.92 14.32 0.11
C ASP A 86 -19.33 14.35 -0.47
N GLU A 87 -19.55 15.19 -1.52
CA GLU A 87 -20.83 15.32 -2.22
C GLU A 87 -20.93 14.38 -3.43
N ALA A 88 -19.81 13.80 -3.86
CA ALA A 88 -19.75 12.92 -5.03
C ALA A 88 -20.06 11.47 -4.64
N ASP A 89 -20.87 10.80 -5.47
CA ASP A 89 -21.12 9.36 -5.32
C ASP A 89 -19.97 8.56 -5.96
N LEU A 90 -18.93 8.33 -5.17
CA LEU A 90 -17.75 7.56 -5.60
C LEU A 90 -18.00 6.04 -5.62
N TRP A 91 -19.15 5.58 -5.07
CA TRP A 91 -19.44 4.17 -4.89
C TRP A 91 -20.83 3.83 -5.45
N PRO A 92 -20.92 3.39 -6.72
CA PRO A 92 -22.20 2.95 -7.33
C PRO A 92 -22.87 1.84 -6.51
N GLU A 93 -22.07 1.00 -5.88
CA GLU A 93 -22.49 -0.02 -4.92
C GLU A 93 -21.68 0.14 -3.62
N PRO A 94 -22.28 -0.13 -2.43
CA PRO A 94 -21.56 -0.03 -1.17
C PRO A 94 -20.32 -0.95 -1.17
N PRO A 95 -19.18 -0.49 -0.64
CA PRO A 95 -18.00 -1.33 -0.53
C PRO A 95 -18.19 -2.45 0.50
N ASP A 96 -17.49 -3.57 0.31
CA ASP A 96 -17.49 -4.69 1.24
C ASP A 96 -16.91 -4.31 2.61
N GLU A 97 -15.94 -3.38 2.61
CA GLU A 97 -15.30 -2.87 3.80
C GLU A 97 -15.28 -1.34 3.79
N GLU A 98 -15.59 -0.72 4.94
CA GLU A 98 -15.67 0.74 5.05
C GLU A 98 -14.35 1.45 4.70
N ARG A 99 -13.19 0.81 5.00
CA ARG A 99 -11.86 1.35 4.67
C ARG A 99 -11.63 1.52 3.17
N PHE A 100 -12.31 0.78 2.31
CA PHE A 100 -12.20 0.92 0.84
C PHE A 100 -12.69 2.27 0.35
N ARG A 101 -13.56 2.96 1.11
CA ARG A 101 -13.93 4.34 0.80
C ARG A 101 -12.75 5.28 0.82
N HIS A 102 -11.82 5.06 1.75
CA HIS A 102 -10.60 5.84 1.85
C HIS A 102 -9.64 5.55 0.69
N TYR A 103 -9.50 4.29 0.27
CA TYR A 103 -8.61 3.92 -0.83
C TYR A 103 -9.03 4.57 -2.15
N ARG A 104 -10.32 4.50 -2.48
CA ARG A 104 -10.85 5.16 -3.67
C ARG A 104 -10.73 6.67 -3.58
N ARG A 105 -11.05 7.25 -2.43
CA ARG A 105 -10.88 8.68 -2.18
C ARG A 105 -9.44 9.12 -2.41
N TRP A 106 -8.46 8.39 -1.90
CA TRP A 106 -7.05 8.67 -2.14
C TRP A 106 -6.68 8.66 -3.63
N GLY A 107 -7.27 7.77 -4.40
CA GLY A 107 -7.09 7.75 -5.85
C GLY A 107 -7.49 9.09 -6.48
N PHE A 108 -8.67 9.61 -6.14
CA PHE A 108 -9.14 10.91 -6.65
C PHE A 108 -8.32 12.08 -6.10
N GLU A 109 -8.02 12.12 -4.81
CA GLU A 109 -7.20 13.17 -4.20
C GLU A 109 -5.78 13.20 -4.78
N SER A 110 -5.18 12.03 -5.02
CA SER A 110 -3.87 11.89 -5.65
C SER A 110 -3.88 12.40 -7.08
N ALA A 111 -4.92 12.07 -7.86
CA ALA A 111 -5.09 12.57 -9.23
C ALA A 111 -5.23 14.10 -9.26
N ALA A 112 -5.99 14.69 -8.31
CA ALA A 112 -6.16 16.12 -8.22
C ALA A 112 -4.85 16.85 -7.81
N LEU A 113 -4.11 16.28 -6.86
CA LEU A 113 -2.80 16.83 -6.46
C LEU A 113 -1.80 16.76 -7.60
N ASP A 114 -1.71 15.64 -8.33
CA ASP A 114 -0.82 15.49 -9.49
C ASP A 114 -1.19 16.50 -10.60
N LEU A 115 -2.50 16.68 -10.86
CA LEU A 115 -2.99 17.68 -11.81
C LEU A 115 -2.63 19.10 -11.38
N ALA A 116 -2.87 19.44 -10.10
CA ALA A 116 -2.56 20.79 -9.56
C ALA A 116 -1.08 21.11 -9.68
N LEU A 117 -0.20 20.17 -9.35
CA LEU A 117 1.26 20.32 -9.47
C LEU A 117 1.69 20.54 -10.93
N LYS A 118 1.12 19.78 -11.87
CA LYS A 118 1.38 19.93 -13.31
C LYS A 118 0.87 21.27 -13.85
N GLN A 119 -0.33 21.68 -13.47
CA GLN A 119 -0.88 23.00 -13.85
C GLN A 119 -0.06 24.18 -13.30
N ALA A 120 0.58 23.96 -12.13
CA ALA A 120 1.48 24.94 -11.52
C ALA A 120 2.93 24.87 -12.05
N ASP A 121 3.23 24.00 -13.04
CA ASP A 121 4.58 23.74 -13.56
C ASP A 121 5.60 23.44 -12.43
N THR A 122 5.22 22.60 -11.47
CA THR A 122 6.02 22.25 -10.29
C THR A 122 5.92 20.76 -9.97
N ASP A 123 6.69 20.32 -9.00
CA ASP A 123 6.63 18.96 -8.45
C ASP A 123 6.42 18.99 -6.92
N LEU A 124 6.04 17.82 -6.35
CA LEU A 124 5.72 17.72 -4.94
C LEU A 124 6.91 18.08 -4.03
N GLY A 125 8.13 17.68 -4.40
CA GLY A 125 9.34 18.01 -3.63
C GLY A 125 9.57 19.51 -3.56
N THR A 126 9.46 20.20 -4.70
CA THR A 126 9.56 21.67 -4.80
C THR A 126 8.47 22.35 -4.00
N ALA A 127 7.21 21.93 -4.13
CA ALA A 127 6.08 22.48 -3.38
C ALA A 127 6.24 22.33 -1.85
N LEU A 128 6.84 21.21 -1.41
CA LEU A 128 7.10 20.93 0.00
C LEU A 128 8.45 21.47 0.50
N GLY A 129 9.27 22.10 -0.37
CA GLY A 129 10.62 22.53 -0.03
C GLY A 129 11.56 21.37 0.35
N ARG A 130 11.37 20.19 -0.26
CA ARG A 130 12.13 18.96 0.00
C ARG A 130 12.88 18.53 -1.25
N GLN A 131 14.03 17.88 -1.04
CA GLN A 131 14.72 17.15 -2.09
C GLN A 131 14.30 15.70 -2.08
N TYR A 132 14.32 15.07 -3.24
CA TYR A 132 14.10 13.64 -3.38
C TYR A 132 15.40 12.89 -3.05
N ASP A 133 15.29 11.95 -2.12
CA ASP A 133 16.33 10.96 -1.86
C ASP A 133 15.96 9.66 -2.58
N PRO A 134 16.93 8.88 -3.06
CA PRO A 134 16.67 7.56 -3.61
C PRO A 134 15.95 6.68 -2.59
N VAL A 135 14.89 5.98 -3.02
CA VAL A 135 14.21 4.99 -2.19
C VAL A 135 14.84 3.61 -2.36
N ASN A 136 14.87 2.84 -1.26
CA ASN A 136 15.27 1.45 -1.31
C ASN A 136 14.03 0.58 -1.52
N PHE A 137 14.05 -0.23 -2.57
CA PHE A 137 12.99 -1.18 -2.85
C PHE A 137 13.27 -2.51 -2.17
N VAL A 138 12.21 -3.19 -1.75
CA VAL A 138 12.25 -4.56 -1.23
C VAL A 138 11.34 -5.45 -2.07
N VAL A 139 11.72 -6.72 -2.22
CA VAL A 139 10.85 -7.76 -2.78
C VAL A 139 9.99 -8.29 -1.64
N SER A 140 8.69 -8.02 -1.69
CA SER A 140 7.74 -8.62 -0.76
C SER A 140 7.39 -10.02 -1.22
N THR A 141 7.64 -11.03 -0.39
CA THR A 141 7.37 -12.44 -0.73
C THR A 141 7.17 -13.30 0.51
N ARG A 142 6.48 -14.44 0.32
CA ARG A 142 6.37 -15.54 1.31
C ARG A 142 7.37 -16.62 0.98
N LEU A 143 7.77 -17.40 1.99
CA LEU A 143 8.70 -18.53 1.85
C LEU A 143 8.00 -19.86 1.58
N SER A 144 6.71 -19.93 1.82
CA SER A 144 5.83 -21.07 1.47
C SER A 144 4.52 -20.55 0.93
N ASP A 145 3.89 -21.32 0.06
CA ASP A 145 2.51 -21.07 -0.33
C ASP A 145 1.56 -21.54 0.80
N PRO A 146 0.42 -20.84 1.02
CA PRO A 146 -0.51 -21.20 2.10
C PRO A 146 -1.03 -22.64 2.03
N ASP A 147 -1.10 -23.21 0.84
CA ASP A 147 -1.60 -24.58 0.57
C ASP A 147 -0.49 -25.65 0.52
N ASP A 148 0.78 -25.25 0.79
CA ASP A 148 1.89 -26.18 0.75
C ASP A 148 2.17 -26.76 2.15
N ASP A 149 2.06 -28.09 2.29
CA ASP A 149 2.41 -28.81 3.52
C ASP A 149 3.93 -28.88 3.78
N ALA A 150 4.76 -28.41 2.82
CA ALA A 150 6.20 -28.40 2.98
C ALA A 150 6.65 -27.31 3.97
N PRO A 151 7.67 -27.59 4.82
CA PRO A 151 8.21 -26.55 5.67
C PRO A 151 8.81 -25.41 4.83
N PRO A 152 8.68 -24.15 5.27
CA PRO A 152 9.26 -23.03 4.57
C PRO A 152 10.80 -23.11 4.52
N THR A 153 11.38 -22.73 3.38
CA THR A 153 12.82 -22.69 3.14
C THR A 153 13.25 -21.35 2.53
N ALA A 154 14.55 -21.06 2.54
CA ALA A 154 15.12 -19.89 1.88
C ALA A 154 15.30 -20.06 0.36
N ASP A 155 14.94 -21.19 -0.24
CA ASP A 155 15.18 -21.51 -1.66
C ASP A 155 14.59 -20.48 -2.60
N ARG A 156 13.43 -19.90 -2.26
CA ARG A 156 12.82 -18.85 -3.06
C ARG A 156 13.67 -17.59 -3.13
N LEU A 157 14.30 -17.21 -2.02
CA LEU A 157 15.21 -16.05 -1.98
C LEU A 157 16.47 -16.34 -2.78
N ALA A 158 17.05 -17.54 -2.63
CA ALA A 158 18.21 -17.98 -3.40
C ALA A 158 17.94 -17.90 -4.92
N MET A 159 16.80 -18.42 -5.36
CA MET A 159 16.38 -18.37 -6.77
C MET A 159 16.21 -16.93 -7.28
N LEU A 160 15.63 -16.06 -6.47
CA LEU A 160 15.44 -14.65 -6.84
C LEU A 160 16.76 -13.91 -6.94
N CYS A 161 17.68 -14.12 -5.98
CA CYS A 161 19.01 -13.52 -6.00
C CYS A 161 19.86 -14.06 -7.15
N GLU A 162 19.78 -15.37 -7.48
CA GLU A 162 20.46 -15.93 -8.63
C GLU A 162 20.01 -15.28 -9.95
N ARG A 163 18.72 -14.95 -10.05
CA ARG A 163 18.14 -14.40 -11.27
C ARG A 163 18.34 -12.90 -11.43
N TYR A 164 18.26 -12.15 -10.34
CA TYR A 164 18.17 -10.68 -10.37
C TYR A 164 19.30 -9.95 -9.64
N GLY A 165 20.22 -10.68 -9.00
CA GLY A 165 21.32 -10.12 -8.22
C GLY A 165 20.95 -9.82 -6.79
N ASP A 166 21.66 -8.86 -6.19
CA ASP A 166 21.46 -8.47 -4.80
C ASP A 166 20.07 -7.83 -4.62
N LEU A 167 19.22 -8.48 -3.84
CA LEU A 167 17.86 -8.03 -3.54
C LEU A 167 17.70 -7.86 -2.03
N ALA A 168 16.92 -6.85 -1.65
CA ALA A 168 16.41 -6.70 -0.30
C ALA A 168 14.98 -7.26 -0.21
N PHE A 169 14.59 -7.80 0.96
CA PHE A 169 13.34 -8.53 1.12
C PHE A 169 12.46 -7.97 2.25
N LYS A 170 11.16 -7.99 2.00
CA LYS A 170 10.10 -7.96 3.01
C LYS A 170 9.47 -9.35 3.05
N LEU A 171 9.43 -9.96 4.23
CA LEU A 171 8.94 -11.33 4.42
C LEU A 171 7.78 -11.34 5.39
N ASP A 172 6.85 -12.29 5.19
CA ASP A 172 5.72 -12.57 6.08
C ASP A 172 6.09 -13.81 6.93
N PRO A 173 6.65 -13.65 8.15
CA PRO A 173 7.00 -14.77 9.01
C PRO A 173 5.75 -15.50 9.50
N THR A 174 5.88 -16.81 9.70
CA THR A 174 4.83 -17.64 10.29
C THR A 174 5.38 -18.43 11.49
N PRO A 175 4.51 -18.92 12.41
CA PRO A 175 4.94 -19.74 13.54
C PRO A 175 5.70 -21.03 13.14
N SER A 176 5.57 -21.47 11.88
CA SER A 176 6.30 -22.63 11.32
C SER A 176 7.80 -22.35 11.06
N TRP A 177 8.24 -21.08 11.09
CA TRP A 177 9.65 -20.75 10.95
C TRP A 177 10.44 -21.25 12.15
N ASN A 178 11.33 -22.19 11.93
CA ASN A 178 12.23 -22.72 12.96
C ASN A 178 13.55 -21.94 13.01
N ASP A 179 14.37 -22.25 14.02
CA ASP A 179 15.65 -21.56 14.23
C ASP A 179 16.61 -21.74 13.03
N ALA A 180 16.62 -22.93 12.39
CA ALA A 180 17.48 -23.20 11.25
C ALA A 180 17.12 -22.31 10.03
N LEU A 181 15.82 -22.11 9.76
CA LEU A 181 15.40 -21.20 8.72
C LEU A 181 15.76 -19.76 9.03
N VAL A 182 15.57 -19.31 10.27
CA VAL A 182 15.93 -17.94 10.68
C VAL A 182 17.44 -17.70 10.57
N ASP A 183 18.26 -18.71 10.92
CA ASP A 183 19.71 -18.67 10.72
C ASP A 183 20.08 -18.58 9.22
N ASP A 184 19.41 -19.35 8.35
CA ASP A 184 19.63 -19.29 6.90
C ASP A 184 19.24 -17.92 6.33
N LEU A 185 18.18 -17.28 6.87
CA LEU A 185 17.71 -15.96 6.42
C LEU A 185 18.69 -14.83 6.78
N ALA A 186 19.56 -15.01 7.76
CA ALA A 186 20.58 -14.03 8.12
C ALA A 186 21.64 -13.82 7.00
N ASP A 187 21.73 -14.73 6.03
CA ASP A 187 22.58 -14.60 4.85
C ASP A 187 21.97 -13.70 3.74
N TYR A 188 20.71 -13.26 3.91
CA TYR A 188 19.99 -12.42 2.96
C TYR A 188 19.75 -11.02 3.54
N ASP A 189 19.58 -10.03 2.67
CA ASP A 189 19.22 -8.66 3.07
C ASP A 189 17.71 -8.56 3.40
N VAL A 190 17.31 -9.12 4.55
CA VAL A 190 15.94 -9.02 5.05
C VAL A 190 15.76 -7.68 5.75
N ARG A 191 14.99 -6.77 5.13
CA ARG A 191 14.76 -5.42 5.64
C ARG A 191 13.50 -5.27 6.47
N VAL A 192 12.47 -6.08 6.20
CA VAL A 192 11.18 -6.00 6.88
C VAL A 192 10.64 -7.40 7.18
N LEU A 193 10.18 -7.58 8.40
CA LEU A 193 9.39 -8.72 8.86
C LEU A 193 7.96 -8.23 9.12
N ASP A 194 7.02 -8.61 8.29
CA ASP A 194 5.62 -8.25 8.41
C ASP A 194 4.88 -9.34 9.21
N LEU A 195 4.64 -9.06 10.49
CA LEU A 195 4.11 -10.05 11.44
C LEU A 195 2.60 -10.28 11.32
N LYS A 196 1.89 -9.44 10.56
CA LYS A 196 0.43 -9.57 10.34
C LYS A 196 -0.42 -9.65 11.63
N GLY A 197 0.11 -9.20 12.76
CA GLY A 197 -0.53 -9.31 14.06
C GLY A 197 -1.75 -8.41 14.27
N LEU A 198 -2.10 -7.56 13.29
CA LEU A 198 -3.26 -6.66 13.35
C LEU A 198 -4.37 -7.04 12.34
N TYR A 199 -4.27 -8.22 11.73
CA TYR A 199 -5.23 -8.74 10.74
C TYR A 199 -6.24 -9.70 11.36
N GLU A 200 -6.67 -9.44 12.60
CA GLU A 200 -7.58 -10.32 13.36
C GLU A 200 -8.78 -10.82 12.55
N GLY A 201 -8.96 -12.13 12.52
CA GLY A 201 -10.11 -12.78 11.86
C GLY A 201 -10.04 -12.86 10.35
N THR A 202 -8.91 -12.50 9.74
CA THR A 202 -8.66 -12.68 8.29
C THR A 202 -7.83 -13.94 8.01
N ASP A 203 -7.79 -14.38 6.75
CA ASP A 203 -7.00 -15.55 6.32
C ASP A 203 -5.48 -15.32 6.43
N VAL A 204 -5.05 -14.08 6.66
CA VAL A 204 -3.63 -13.71 6.82
C VAL A 204 -3.25 -13.39 8.26
N ASP A 205 -4.19 -13.51 9.19
CA ASP A 205 -3.97 -13.32 10.63
C ASP A 205 -2.92 -14.29 11.16
N VAL A 206 -1.98 -13.76 11.95
CA VAL A 206 -0.92 -14.54 12.59
C VAL A 206 -0.99 -14.30 14.10
N GLU A 207 -1.30 -15.36 14.84
CA GLU A 207 -1.40 -15.32 16.29
C GLU A 207 -0.10 -14.76 16.93
N ALA A 208 -0.27 -13.84 17.89
CA ALA A 208 0.82 -13.22 18.62
C ALA A 208 1.47 -14.19 19.62
N ASP A 209 2.27 -15.13 19.10
CA ASP A 209 3.07 -16.06 19.92
C ASP A 209 4.39 -15.42 20.35
N PRO A 210 4.64 -15.24 21.67
CA PRO A 210 5.87 -14.64 22.16
C PRO A 210 7.15 -15.42 21.85
N GLU A 211 7.09 -16.76 21.68
CA GLU A 211 8.26 -17.57 21.32
C GLU A 211 8.62 -17.37 19.86
N PHE A 212 7.61 -17.36 18.99
CA PHE A 212 7.77 -17.04 17.59
C PHE A 212 8.32 -15.61 17.40
N TYR A 213 7.72 -14.61 18.04
CA TYR A 213 8.19 -13.22 17.94
C TYR A 213 9.66 -13.07 18.39
N ARG A 214 10.04 -13.66 19.55
CA ARG A 214 11.44 -13.63 20.00
C ARG A 214 12.37 -14.25 18.99
N ARG A 215 12.01 -15.38 18.41
CA ARG A 215 12.82 -16.08 17.41
C ARG A 215 13.14 -15.20 16.23
N VAL A 216 12.11 -14.65 15.56
CA VAL A 216 12.31 -13.88 14.32
C VAL A 216 12.92 -12.51 14.59
N VAL A 217 12.52 -11.82 15.65
CA VAL A 217 13.03 -10.47 16.01
C VAL A 217 14.49 -10.53 16.47
N ALA A 218 14.89 -11.56 17.21
CA ALA A 218 16.28 -11.73 17.65
C ALA A 218 17.18 -12.29 16.55
N GLY A 219 16.66 -13.17 15.70
CA GLY A 219 17.43 -13.79 14.61
C GLY A 219 17.73 -12.84 13.46
N LEU A 220 16.87 -11.84 13.25
CA LEU A 220 17.01 -10.84 12.18
C LEU A 220 17.04 -9.41 12.79
N PRO A 221 18.13 -9.07 13.53
CA PRO A 221 18.16 -7.86 14.36
C PRO A 221 18.16 -6.54 13.57
N ASP A 222 18.56 -6.57 12.31
CA ASP A 222 18.63 -5.38 11.44
C ASP A 222 17.32 -5.10 10.67
N ALA A 223 16.37 -6.05 10.69
CA ALA A 223 15.10 -5.88 10.02
C ALA A 223 14.14 -4.98 10.81
N LEU A 224 13.36 -4.15 10.12
CA LEU A 224 12.17 -3.52 10.67
C LEU A 224 11.10 -4.58 10.94
N VAL A 225 10.23 -4.32 11.90
CA VAL A 225 9.13 -5.22 12.26
C VAL A 225 7.81 -4.49 12.05
N GLU A 226 7.06 -4.95 11.07
CA GLU A 226 5.80 -4.34 10.66
C GLU A 226 4.62 -5.05 11.32
N ASP A 227 3.68 -4.24 11.78
CA ASP A 227 2.39 -4.65 12.37
C ASP A 227 2.48 -5.77 13.42
N PRO A 228 3.36 -5.66 14.45
CA PRO A 228 3.33 -6.61 15.55
C PRO A 228 2.08 -6.39 16.42
N ASP A 229 1.42 -7.46 16.85
CA ASP A 229 0.45 -7.35 17.95
C ASP A 229 1.19 -7.19 19.28
N LEU A 230 1.06 -6.01 19.89
CA LEU A 230 1.74 -5.63 21.13
C LEU A 230 0.90 -5.94 22.38
N THR A 231 0.68 -7.23 22.63
CA THR A 231 0.05 -7.73 23.86
C THR A 231 0.94 -7.55 25.10
N GLU A 232 0.45 -7.87 26.29
CA GLU A 232 1.29 -7.92 27.51
C GLU A 232 2.47 -8.88 27.37
N ALA A 233 2.33 -9.96 26.58
CA ALA A 233 3.34 -11.00 26.41
C ALA A 233 4.37 -10.67 25.31
N THR A 234 3.99 -9.95 24.28
CA THR A 234 4.84 -9.64 23.11
C THR A 234 5.51 -8.27 23.22
N ARG A 235 4.87 -7.28 23.84
CA ARG A 235 5.43 -5.93 24.03
C ARG A 235 6.85 -5.90 24.60
N PRO A 236 7.20 -6.68 25.66
CA PRO A 236 8.55 -6.67 26.22
C PRO A 236 9.65 -7.14 25.26
N ILE A 237 9.28 -7.83 24.14
CA ILE A 237 10.24 -8.26 23.13
C ILE A 237 10.84 -7.05 22.40
N PHE A 238 10.09 -5.96 22.33
CA PHE A 238 10.47 -4.73 21.63
C PHE A 238 11.10 -3.67 22.53
N ASP A 239 11.27 -3.94 23.84
CA ASP A 239 11.90 -3.01 24.79
C ASP A 239 13.32 -2.66 24.32
N GLY A 240 13.57 -1.37 24.08
CA GLY A 240 14.83 -0.85 23.55
C GLY A 240 15.03 -1.06 22.05
N GLN A 241 14.03 -1.55 21.33
CA GLN A 241 14.00 -1.76 19.88
C GLN A 241 12.78 -1.09 19.24
N GLU A 242 12.10 -0.19 19.93
CA GLU A 242 10.85 0.43 19.45
C GLU A 242 11.02 1.15 18.11
N ALA A 243 12.23 1.62 17.82
CA ALA A 243 12.56 2.25 16.54
C ALA A 243 12.52 1.29 15.34
N ARG A 244 12.49 -0.03 15.57
CA ARG A 244 12.33 -1.05 14.53
C ARG A 244 10.86 -1.34 14.21
N VAL A 245 9.93 -0.95 15.09
CA VAL A 245 8.50 -1.20 14.88
C VAL A 245 7.95 -0.21 13.87
N THR A 246 7.25 -0.73 12.88
CA THR A 246 6.56 0.04 11.84
C THR A 246 5.11 -0.38 11.72
N TRP A 247 4.28 0.49 11.16
CA TRP A 247 2.85 0.30 11.07
C TRP A 247 2.36 0.52 9.64
N ASP A 248 1.61 -0.44 9.12
CA ASP A 248 0.87 -0.35 7.85
C ASP A 248 -0.63 -0.24 8.13
N VAL A 249 -1.24 -1.28 8.71
CA VAL A 249 -2.68 -1.35 8.99
C VAL A 249 -3.23 -0.19 9.82
N PRO A 250 -2.58 0.33 10.86
CA PRO A 250 -3.13 1.46 11.64
C PRO A 250 -3.15 2.80 10.90
N ILE A 251 -2.48 2.89 9.74
CA ILE A 251 -2.42 4.13 8.95
C ILE A 251 -3.46 4.11 7.81
N THR A 252 -3.98 2.94 7.47
CA THR A 252 -4.95 2.71 6.36
C THR A 252 -6.43 2.54 6.83
#